data_c2e0cb03a3f573cb49391e36adbaddbe
#
_entry.id   c2e0cb03a3f573cb49391e36adbaddbe
#
_cell.length_a   1.000
_cell.length_b   1.000
_cell.length_c   1.000
_cell.angle_alpha   90.00
_cell.angle_beta   90.00
_cell.angle_gamma   90.00
#
_symmetry.space_group_name_H-M   'P 1'
#
loop_
_entity.id
_entity.type
_entity.pdbx_description
1 polymer ?
#
loop_
_entity_poly.entity_id
_entity_poly.type
_entity_poly.pdbx_seq_one_letter_code
_entity_poly.pdbx_strand_id
1 'polypeptide(L)'
;MTPSIDVHTHIFASSWPDFAARHGGDRWPRLDGNPATGCRLYLGSTLNRNLTPHAFDPARRIEDMDRTGVDRQLLSPAPPTFCYWAPGVAAADWCRMQNDAIAELVSRHPHRLLGAGGLPLQAPDLAVKELERVVSELRFPAVEVGANVAGLDLDDVALAPVWDAAATLGVAIFVHPQAPILGDPRFRKDNLTQVAGFPLETALAMTRVIFGRVLDRWPTIRWCFAHGGGAFAYILPRLDQGWTAIADAHAALAQAPSAYARRVWVDSLTLSPRVLAFALETFGPERIVLGSDYPFKMGVDDPIAALDGVPLDAATRQRLLSDNAREFLGLSPA
;
A
#
# COMPACT_ATOMS: atom_id res chain seq x y z
N MET A 1 -18.10 -20.24 4.14
CA MET A 1 -17.79 -18.83 3.80
C MET A 1 -16.38 -18.80 3.22
N THR A 2 -16.14 -18.00 2.21
CA THR A 2 -14.79 -17.80 1.66
C THR A 2 -13.95 -17.05 2.69
N PRO A 3 -12.67 -17.43 2.92
CA PRO A 3 -11.82 -16.79 3.91
C PRO A 3 -11.67 -15.28 3.69
N SER A 4 -11.81 -14.47 4.74
CA SER A 4 -11.57 -13.03 4.72
C SER A 4 -10.09 -12.72 4.49
N ILE A 5 -9.80 -11.62 3.78
CA ILE A 5 -8.43 -11.21 3.45
C ILE A 5 -8.26 -9.72 3.72
N ASP A 6 -7.45 -9.40 4.72
CA ASP A 6 -7.01 -8.03 5.00
C ASP A 6 -5.76 -7.74 4.15
N VAL A 7 -5.88 -6.82 3.18
CA VAL A 7 -4.81 -6.52 2.22
C VAL A 7 -3.91 -5.36 2.64
N HIS A 8 -4.24 -4.68 3.73
CA HIS A 8 -3.49 -3.52 4.18
C HIS A 8 -2.91 -3.78 5.57
N THR A 9 -1.77 -4.47 5.60
CA THR A 9 -1.06 -4.73 6.86
C THR A 9 0.45 -4.63 6.66
N HIS A 10 1.16 -4.21 7.70
CA HIS A 10 2.59 -3.99 7.65
C HIS A 10 3.33 -4.87 8.65
N ILE A 11 4.59 -5.17 8.33
CA ILE A 11 5.49 -5.91 9.19
C ILE A 11 6.90 -5.33 9.10
N PHE A 12 7.67 -5.50 10.16
CA PHE A 12 9.11 -5.22 10.15
C PHE A 12 9.87 -6.54 10.31
N ALA A 13 11.03 -6.65 9.67
CA ALA A 13 11.99 -7.65 10.07
C ALA A 13 12.39 -7.43 11.55
N SER A 14 12.57 -8.48 12.30
CA SER A 14 12.93 -8.38 13.73
C SER A 14 14.38 -7.92 13.94
N SER A 15 15.21 -7.99 12.90
CA SER A 15 16.59 -7.49 12.86
C SER A 15 17.02 -7.28 11.41
N TRP A 16 18.01 -6.44 11.23
CA TRP A 16 18.71 -6.25 9.94
C TRP A 16 20.16 -5.80 10.19
N PRO A 17 21.05 -6.00 9.20
CA PRO A 17 22.43 -5.51 9.26
C PRO A 17 22.51 -3.99 9.41
N ASP A 18 23.62 -3.49 9.90
CA ASP A 18 23.90 -2.04 9.88
C ASP A 18 24.15 -1.56 8.44
N PHE A 19 23.10 -1.04 7.81
CA PHE A 19 23.16 -0.51 6.46
C PHE A 19 23.99 0.78 6.37
N ALA A 20 24.06 1.57 7.43
CA ALA A 20 24.93 2.76 7.47
C ALA A 20 26.42 2.35 7.42
N ALA A 21 26.81 1.33 8.16
CA ALA A 21 28.17 0.79 8.11
C ALA A 21 28.48 0.13 6.74
N ARG A 22 27.49 -0.51 6.13
CA ARG A 22 27.67 -1.25 4.86
C ARG A 22 27.67 -0.36 3.64
N HIS A 23 26.77 0.64 3.58
CA HIS A 23 26.50 1.45 2.39
C HIS A 23 26.75 2.95 2.59
N GLY A 24 27.14 3.36 3.80
CA GLY A 24 27.25 4.76 4.16
C GLY A 24 25.90 5.44 4.38
N GLY A 25 25.94 6.74 4.69
CA GLY A 25 24.74 7.53 4.95
C GLY A 25 24.22 7.39 6.38
N ASP A 26 23.41 8.35 6.80
CA ASP A 26 22.93 8.49 8.17
C ASP A 26 21.41 8.41 8.32
N ARG A 27 20.68 8.10 7.23
CA ARG A 27 19.20 8.09 7.19
C ARG A 27 18.57 6.70 7.31
N TRP A 28 19.39 5.64 7.38
CA TRP A 28 18.88 4.27 7.43
C TRP A 28 18.00 4.02 8.65
N PRO A 29 16.93 3.22 8.49
CA PRO A 29 16.12 2.78 9.62
C PRO A 29 16.96 2.00 10.62
N ARG A 30 16.76 2.27 11.92
CA ARG A 30 17.44 1.58 13.03
C ARG A 30 16.45 1.25 14.13
N LEU A 31 16.52 0.03 14.64
CA LEU A 31 15.77 -0.39 15.83
C LEU A 31 16.63 -0.17 17.09
N ASP A 32 15.98 0.34 18.13
CA ASP A 32 16.57 0.48 19.46
C ASP A 32 15.60 -0.14 20.48
N GLY A 33 16.06 -1.20 21.15
CA GLY A 33 15.26 -2.03 22.04
C GLY A 33 15.12 -3.47 21.55
N ASN A 34 14.14 -4.17 22.09
CA ASN A 34 13.92 -5.60 21.78
C ASN A 34 12.56 -5.78 21.07
N PRO A 35 12.52 -6.32 19.84
CA PRO A 35 11.27 -6.59 19.14
C PRO A 35 10.25 -7.43 19.94
N ALA A 36 10.72 -8.36 20.79
CA ALA A 36 9.84 -9.21 21.59
C ALA A 36 9.10 -8.46 22.72
N THR A 37 9.62 -7.32 23.17
CA THR A 37 9.04 -6.49 24.24
C THR A 37 8.63 -5.10 23.78
N GLY A 38 9.06 -4.71 22.59
CA GLY A 38 8.86 -3.41 21.98
C GLY A 38 10.19 -2.65 21.78
N CYS A 39 10.24 -1.87 20.73
CA CYS A 39 11.41 -1.07 20.39
C CYS A 39 11.04 0.27 19.77
N ARG A 40 12.05 1.11 19.58
CA ARG A 40 11.91 2.40 18.89
C ARG A 40 12.48 2.29 17.50
N LEU A 41 11.72 2.76 16.51
CA LEU A 41 12.21 2.94 15.15
C LEU A 41 12.78 4.34 15.01
N TYR A 42 14.01 4.43 14.59
CA TYR A 42 14.67 5.67 14.18
C TYR A 42 14.86 5.67 12.66
N LEU A 43 14.68 6.83 12.04
CA LEU A 43 15.14 7.10 10.68
C LEU A 43 16.35 8.03 10.81
N GLY A 44 17.52 7.47 10.63
CA GLY A 44 18.76 8.12 11.04
C GLY A 44 18.79 8.40 12.55
N SER A 45 18.96 9.67 12.91
CA SER A 45 18.96 10.12 14.32
C SER A 45 17.55 10.46 14.85
N THR A 46 16.53 10.55 13.97
CA THR A 46 15.20 11.01 14.34
C THR A 46 14.32 9.85 14.78
N LEU A 47 13.74 9.92 15.98
CA LEU A 47 12.71 8.98 16.41
C LEU A 47 11.48 9.09 15.50
N ASN A 48 11.15 8.00 14.81
CA ASN A 48 9.98 7.92 13.98
C ASN A 48 8.74 7.48 14.79
N ARG A 49 8.86 6.33 15.48
CA ARG A 49 7.77 5.79 16.30
C ARG A 49 8.22 4.72 17.30
N ASN A 50 7.36 4.46 18.28
CA ASN A 50 7.47 3.27 19.11
C ASN A 50 6.74 2.12 18.43
N LEU A 51 7.37 0.94 18.42
CA LEU A 51 6.84 -0.29 17.86
C LEU A 51 6.55 -1.29 18.98
N THR A 52 5.36 -1.87 18.96
CA THR A 52 4.99 -2.98 19.84
C THR A 52 5.44 -4.31 19.23
N PRO A 53 5.46 -5.42 19.98
CA PRO A 53 5.78 -6.74 19.45
C PRO A 53 4.91 -7.16 18.24
N HIS A 54 3.67 -6.67 18.13
CA HIS A 54 2.76 -6.95 17.02
C HIS A 54 3.34 -6.52 15.64
N ALA A 55 4.30 -5.59 15.64
CA ALA A 55 4.97 -5.17 14.42
C ALA A 55 5.99 -6.19 13.87
N PHE A 56 6.29 -7.26 14.64
CA PHE A 56 7.35 -8.22 14.34
C PHE A 56 6.91 -9.68 14.47
N ASP A 57 6.02 -9.97 15.42
CA ASP A 57 5.69 -11.32 15.86
C ASP A 57 4.45 -11.87 15.14
N PRO A 58 4.63 -12.90 14.27
CA PRO A 58 3.51 -13.50 13.57
C PRO A 58 2.53 -14.23 14.49
N ALA A 59 2.96 -14.75 15.64
CA ALA A 59 2.06 -15.45 16.56
C ALA A 59 1.04 -14.50 17.17
N ARG A 60 1.49 -13.34 17.66
CA ARG A 60 0.59 -12.29 18.17
C ARG A 60 -0.36 -11.76 17.11
N ARG A 61 0.13 -11.61 15.89
CA ARG A 61 -0.69 -11.23 14.74
C ARG A 61 -1.80 -12.25 14.48
N ILE A 62 -1.47 -13.54 14.50
CA ILE A 62 -2.46 -14.61 14.29
C ILE A 62 -3.49 -14.65 15.43
N GLU A 63 -3.06 -14.43 16.68
CA GLU A 63 -3.99 -14.26 17.82
C GLU A 63 -4.98 -13.11 17.60
N ASP A 64 -4.50 -11.95 17.12
CA ASP A 64 -5.37 -10.82 16.78
C ASP A 64 -6.30 -11.12 15.60
N MET A 65 -5.79 -11.79 14.56
CA MET A 65 -6.61 -12.24 13.44
C MET A 65 -7.73 -13.20 13.90
N ASP A 66 -7.40 -14.15 14.77
CA ASP A 66 -8.40 -15.09 15.33
C ASP A 66 -9.46 -14.36 16.14
N ARG A 67 -9.07 -13.38 16.95
CA ARG A 67 -9.98 -12.55 17.74
C ARG A 67 -10.93 -11.71 16.89
N THR A 68 -10.47 -11.21 15.74
CA THR A 68 -11.25 -10.35 14.84
C THR A 68 -11.92 -11.08 13.69
N GLY A 69 -11.69 -12.39 13.54
CA GLY A 69 -12.23 -13.20 12.45
C GLY A 69 -11.58 -12.94 11.09
N VAL A 70 -10.38 -12.37 11.06
CA VAL A 70 -9.60 -12.23 9.83
C VAL A 70 -8.86 -13.54 9.55
N ASP A 71 -9.18 -14.18 8.43
CA ASP A 71 -8.58 -15.47 8.07
C ASP A 71 -7.17 -15.31 7.51
N ARG A 72 -6.93 -14.31 6.67
CA ARG A 72 -5.64 -14.08 6.02
C ARG A 72 -5.25 -12.61 6.04
N GLN A 73 -3.94 -12.34 6.11
CA GLN A 73 -3.37 -11.00 5.95
C GLN A 73 -2.31 -10.95 4.88
N LEU A 74 -2.27 -9.86 4.10
CA LEU A 74 -1.19 -9.53 3.18
C LEU A 74 -0.14 -8.71 3.95
N LEU A 75 1.01 -9.30 4.20
CA LEU A 75 2.14 -8.62 4.85
C LEU A 75 2.91 -7.79 3.84
N SER A 76 3.16 -6.53 4.16
CA SER A 76 3.99 -5.64 3.34
C SER A 76 5.05 -4.92 4.18
N PRO A 77 6.13 -4.40 3.56
CA PRO A 77 7.09 -3.55 4.25
C PRO A 77 6.41 -2.30 4.82
N ALA A 78 6.79 -1.90 6.04
CA ALA A 78 6.21 -0.70 6.61
C ALA A 78 6.69 0.57 5.85
N PRO A 79 5.80 1.51 5.49
CA PRO A 79 6.12 2.66 4.63
C PRO A 79 7.30 3.53 5.08
N PRO A 80 7.58 3.73 6.40
CA PRO A 80 8.80 4.41 6.83
C PRO A 80 10.10 3.76 6.35
N THR A 81 10.04 2.53 5.85
CA THR A 81 11.19 1.74 5.41
C THR A 81 11.33 1.63 3.89
N PHE A 82 10.57 2.35 3.08
CA PHE A 82 10.74 2.32 1.61
C PHE A 82 12.12 2.83 1.15
N CYS A 83 12.73 3.75 1.86
CA CYS A 83 14.10 4.23 1.64
C CYS A 83 14.40 4.71 0.20
N TYR A 84 13.43 5.33 -0.50
CA TYR A 84 13.62 5.83 -1.88
C TYR A 84 14.67 6.93 -2.01
N TRP A 85 15.17 7.47 -0.90
CA TRP A 85 16.30 8.37 -0.86
C TRP A 85 17.66 7.67 -1.03
N ALA A 86 17.71 6.33 -0.86
CA ALA A 86 18.98 5.59 -0.85
C ALA A 86 19.50 5.33 -2.27
N PRO A 87 20.83 5.22 -2.47
CA PRO A 87 21.42 4.81 -3.75
C PRO A 87 20.84 3.45 -4.20
N GLY A 88 20.64 3.29 -5.52
CA GLY A 88 19.89 2.15 -6.08
C GLY A 88 20.37 0.77 -5.63
N VAL A 89 21.69 0.51 -5.58
CA VAL A 89 22.25 -0.79 -5.14
C VAL A 89 21.94 -1.02 -3.64
N ALA A 90 22.12 -0.01 -2.81
CA ALA A 90 21.84 -0.10 -1.39
C ALA A 90 20.34 -0.27 -1.11
N ALA A 91 19.50 0.41 -1.89
CA ALA A 91 18.05 0.25 -1.82
C ALA A 91 17.60 -1.15 -2.27
N ALA A 92 18.23 -1.72 -3.30
CA ALA A 92 17.94 -3.09 -3.73
C ALA A 92 18.30 -4.11 -2.65
N ASP A 93 19.46 -3.97 -2.01
CA ASP A 93 19.85 -4.81 -0.86
C ASP A 93 18.86 -4.67 0.30
N TRP A 94 18.38 -3.44 0.55
CA TRP A 94 17.39 -3.16 1.60
C TRP A 94 16.03 -3.82 1.29
N CYS A 95 15.50 -3.65 0.08
CA CYS A 95 14.24 -4.28 -0.35
C CYS A 95 14.35 -5.81 -0.29
N ARG A 96 15.44 -6.37 -0.81
CA ARG A 96 15.68 -7.82 -0.76
C ARG A 96 15.63 -8.35 0.67
N MET A 97 16.32 -7.72 1.60
CA MET A 97 16.33 -8.12 3.02
C MET A 97 14.92 -8.12 3.62
N GLN A 98 14.11 -7.07 3.36
CA GLN A 98 12.73 -7.01 3.84
C GLN A 98 11.85 -8.09 3.20
N ASN A 99 11.95 -8.27 1.88
CA ASN A 99 11.18 -9.27 1.14
C ASN A 99 11.50 -10.69 1.60
N ASP A 100 12.78 -10.99 1.86
CA ASP A 100 13.21 -12.29 2.39
C ASP A 100 12.65 -12.55 3.81
N ALA A 101 12.63 -11.52 4.66
CA ALA A 101 12.04 -11.61 5.99
C ALA A 101 10.51 -11.87 5.92
N ILE A 102 9.80 -11.21 5.02
CA ILE A 102 8.37 -11.48 4.78
C ILE A 102 8.17 -12.89 4.26
N ALA A 103 8.99 -13.35 3.30
CA ALA A 103 8.91 -14.70 2.74
C ALA A 103 9.10 -15.79 3.81
N GLU A 104 10.02 -15.56 4.74
CA GLU A 104 10.21 -16.47 5.88
C GLU A 104 8.94 -16.59 6.74
N LEU A 105 8.29 -15.47 7.04
CA LEU A 105 7.04 -15.47 7.82
C LEU A 105 5.89 -16.15 7.07
N VAL A 106 5.73 -15.84 5.79
CA VAL A 106 4.72 -16.48 4.93
C VAL A 106 4.94 -17.99 4.83
N SER A 107 6.19 -18.45 4.70
CA SER A 107 6.51 -19.87 4.63
C SER A 107 6.15 -20.65 5.90
N ARG A 108 6.22 -20.00 7.06
CA ARG A 108 5.82 -20.61 8.36
C ARG A 108 4.30 -20.64 8.54
N HIS A 109 3.56 -19.75 7.90
CA HIS A 109 2.12 -19.61 8.06
C HIS A 109 1.38 -19.45 6.72
N PRO A 110 1.57 -20.38 5.74
CA PRO A 110 1.12 -20.19 4.36
C PRO A 110 -0.41 -20.11 4.19
N HIS A 111 -1.17 -20.63 5.17
CA HIS A 111 -2.63 -20.57 5.17
C HIS A 111 -3.19 -19.27 5.77
N ARG A 112 -2.36 -18.51 6.50
CA ARG A 112 -2.77 -17.29 7.20
C ARG A 112 -2.15 -16.04 6.59
N LEU A 113 -0.93 -16.13 6.04
CA LEU A 113 -0.16 -14.98 5.59
C LEU A 113 0.10 -15.06 4.09
N LEU A 114 0.02 -13.90 3.45
CA LEU A 114 0.43 -13.61 2.08
C LEU A 114 1.53 -12.56 2.13
N GLY A 115 2.37 -12.47 1.10
CA GLY A 115 3.41 -11.45 1.03
C GLY A 115 3.15 -10.43 -0.07
N ALA A 116 3.49 -9.17 0.21
CA ALA A 116 3.70 -8.12 -0.79
C ALA A 116 5.14 -7.63 -0.67
N GLY A 117 5.84 -7.54 -1.80
CA GLY A 117 7.24 -7.12 -1.81
C GLY A 117 7.41 -5.61 -1.91
N GLY A 118 8.49 -5.08 -1.32
CA GLY A 118 8.96 -3.71 -1.58
C GLY A 118 9.92 -3.68 -2.79
N LEU A 119 9.95 -2.56 -3.50
CA LEU A 119 10.78 -2.39 -4.70
C LEU A 119 11.66 -1.13 -4.58
N PRO A 120 12.91 -1.16 -5.05
CA PRO A 120 13.78 0.02 -5.10
C PRO A 120 13.45 0.89 -6.33
N LEU A 121 12.25 1.53 -6.34
CA LEU A 121 11.69 2.23 -7.51
C LEU A 121 12.55 3.40 -8.02
N GLN A 122 13.40 3.99 -7.17
CA GLN A 122 14.38 5.02 -7.59
C GLN A 122 15.49 4.46 -8.50
N ALA A 123 15.56 3.14 -8.68
CA ALA A 123 16.47 2.46 -9.59
C ALA A 123 15.68 1.43 -10.43
N PRO A 124 14.96 1.85 -11.47
CA PRO A 124 13.99 1.02 -12.20
C PRO A 124 14.55 -0.32 -12.69
N ASP A 125 15.79 -0.36 -13.18
CA ASP A 125 16.43 -1.62 -13.63
C ASP A 125 16.60 -2.64 -12.48
N LEU A 126 16.88 -2.16 -11.26
CA LEU A 126 16.98 -3.00 -10.08
C LEU A 126 15.59 -3.35 -9.53
N ALA A 127 14.64 -2.44 -9.67
CA ALA A 127 13.25 -2.68 -9.29
C ALA A 127 12.63 -3.78 -10.16
N VAL A 128 12.89 -3.81 -11.46
CA VAL A 128 12.45 -4.90 -12.37
C VAL A 128 13.01 -6.25 -11.91
N LYS A 129 14.31 -6.34 -11.62
CA LYS A 129 14.93 -7.59 -11.13
C LYS A 129 14.34 -8.08 -9.82
N GLU A 130 14.11 -7.16 -8.88
CA GLU A 130 13.52 -7.53 -7.61
C GLU A 130 12.02 -7.89 -7.76
N LEU A 131 11.29 -7.24 -8.66
CA LEU A 131 9.91 -7.58 -8.99
C LEU A 131 9.81 -9.00 -9.58
N GLU A 132 10.67 -9.33 -10.54
CA GLU A 132 10.76 -10.68 -11.10
C GLU A 132 11.03 -11.71 -10.00
N ARG A 133 11.95 -11.44 -9.08
CA ARG A 133 12.26 -12.32 -7.96
C ARG A 133 11.08 -12.47 -7.01
N VAL A 134 10.44 -11.38 -6.64
CA VAL A 134 9.28 -11.36 -5.74
C VAL A 134 8.16 -12.27 -6.27
N VAL A 135 7.90 -12.21 -7.57
CA VAL A 135 6.84 -13.01 -8.20
C VAL A 135 7.28 -14.44 -8.46
N SER A 136 8.47 -14.66 -9.04
CA SER A 136 8.90 -15.98 -9.51
C SER A 136 9.45 -16.88 -8.40
N GLU A 137 10.22 -16.31 -7.45
CA GLU A 137 10.88 -17.07 -6.39
C GLU A 137 10.08 -17.02 -5.08
N LEU A 138 9.68 -15.82 -4.62
CA LEU A 138 8.95 -15.65 -3.37
C LEU A 138 7.44 -15.94 -3.50
N ARG A 139 6.91 -16.00 -4.73
CA ARG A 139 5.49 -16.28 -5.03
C ARG A 139 4.53 -15.27 -4.40
N PHE A 140 4.95 -14.03 -4.25
CA PHE A 140 4.08 -12.98 -3.75
C PHE A 140 3.10 -12.52 -4.83
N PRO A 141 1.81 -12.37 -4.50
CA PRO A 141 0.78 -11.92 -5.44
C PRO A 141 0.78 -10.40 -5.66
N ALA A 142 1.50 -9.67 -4.81
CA ALA A 142 1.49 -8.21 -4.82
C ALA A 142 2.86 -7.62 -4.50
N VAL A 143 3.00 -6.33 -4.84
CA VAL A 143 4.06 -5.45 -4.34
C VAL A 143 3.42 -4.22 -3.70
N GLU A 144 4.08 -3.65 -2.68
CA GLU A 144 3.72 -2.37 -2.12
C GLU A 144 4.70 -1.30 -2.59
N VAL A 145 4.15 -0.16 -3.01
CA VAL A 145 4.93 0.98 -3.50
C VAL A 145 4.46 2.29 -2.84
N GLY A 146 5.35 3.25 -2.76
CA GLY A 146 5.00 4.59 -2.29
C GLY A 146 4.14 5.35 -3.30
N ALA A 147 3.31 6.27 -2.83
CA ALA A 147 2.52 7.18 -3.65
C ALA A 147 3.39 8.12 -4.52
N ASN A 148 4.64 8.31 -4.15
CA ASN A 148 5.68 8.94 -4.95
C ASN A 148 7.04 8.27 -4.68
N VAL A 149 8.00 8.47 -5.55
CA VAL A 149 9.37 7.92 -5.46
C VAL A 149 10.35 9.08 -5.29
N ALA A 150 10.56 9.53 -4.05
CA ALA A 150 11.43 10.68 -3.74
C ALA A 150 11.07 11.95 -4.55
N GLY A 151 9.78 12.17 -4.81
CA GLY A 151 9.26 13.30 -5.56
C GLY A 151 8.95 13.01 -7.03
N LEU A 152 9.27 11.83 -7.56
CA LEU A 152 8.75 11.37 -8.85
C LEU A 152 7.34 10.79 -8.67
N ASP A 153 6.43 11.20 -9.52
CA ASP A 153 5.07 10.66 -9.54
C ASP A 153 5.03 9.26 -10.21
N LEU A 154 3.99 8.47 -9.92
CA LEU A 154 3.86 7.10 -10.45
C LEU A 154 3.64 7.02 -11.96
N ASP A 155 3.34 8.12 -12.62
CA ASP A 155 3.22 8.24 -14.07
C ASP A 155 4.52 8.70 -14.75
N ASP A 156 5.61 8.92 -13.99
CA ASP A 156 6.89 9.31 -14.57
C ASP A 156 7.41 8.22 -15.52
N VAL A 157 7.93 8.68 -16.67
CA VAL A 157 8.42 7.79 -17.75
C VAL A 157 9.55 6.87 -17.29
N ALA A 158 10.32 7.28 -16.28
CA ALA A 158 11.40 6.46 -15.72
C ALA A 158 10.87 5.17 -15.06
N LEU A 159 9.61 5.14 -14.62
CA LEU A 159 8.99 3.96 -14.01
C LEU A 159 8.35 3.02 -15.05
N ALA A 160 8.27 3.41 -16.34
CA ALA A 160 7.64 2.60 -17.37
C ALA A 160 8.19 1.16 -17.45
N PRO A 161 9.52 0.89 -17.35
CA PRO A 161 10.02 -0.49 -17.35
C PRO A 161 9.49 -1.35 -16.21
N VAL A 162 9.23 -0.74 -15.04
CA VAL A 162 8.67 -1.46 -13.87
C VAL A 162 7.20 -1.82 -14.13
N TRP A 163 6.44 -0.89 -14.73
CA TRP A 163 5.03 -1.15 -15.07
C TRP A 163 4.89 -2.16 -16.22
N ASP A 164 5.80 -2.16 -17.19
CA ASP A 164 5.86 -3.18 -18.24
C ASP A 164 6.08 -4.57 -17.63
N ALA A 165 7.04 -4.70 -16.71
CA ALA A 165 7.30 -5.95 -16.01
C ALA A 165 6.10 -6.36 -15.12
N ALA A 166 5.50 -5.43 -14.38
CA ALA A 166 4.34 -5.70 -13.53
C ALA A 166 3.12 -6.19 -14.33
N ALA A 167 2.86 -5.57 -15.49
CA ALA A 167 1.80 -6.00 -16.40
C ALA A 167 2.05 -7.41 -16.97
N THR A 168 3.30 -7.71 -17.33
CA THR A 168 3.71 -9.02 -17.87
C THR A 168 3.59 -10.12 -16.81
N LEU A 169 4.02 -9.82 -15.57
CA LEU A 169 3.98 -10.78 -14.46
C LEU A 169 2.59 -10.93 -13.83
N GLY A 170 1.66 -10.01 -14.14
CA GLY A 170 0.31 -10.04 -13.59
C GLY A 170 0.26 -9.80 -12.08
N VAL A 171 1.22 -9.08 -11.52
CA VAL A 171 1.30 -8.76 -10.09
C VAL A 171 0.37 -7.59 -9.73
N ALA A 172 -0.21 -7.61 -8.54
CA ALA A 172 -0.99 -6.50 -8.01
C ALA A 172 -0.08 -5.43 -7.40
N ILE A 173 -0.48 -4.16 -7.48
CA ILE A 173 0.26 -3.04 -6.90
C ILE A 173 -0.61 -2.38 -5.82
N PHE A 174 -0.13 -2.42 -4.57
CA PHE A 174 -0.69 -1.67 -3.45
C PHE A 174 0.09 -0.37 -3.28
N VAL A 175 -0.61 0.77 -3.33
CA VAL A 175 0.00 2.10 -3.23
C VAL A 175 -0.27 2.68 -1.85
N HIS A 176 0.80 2.93 -1.10
CA HIS A 176 0.73 3.53 0.23
C HIS A 176 1.37 4.92 0.26
N PRO A 177 0.73 5.93 0.87
CA PRO A 177 1.34 7.23 1.04
C PRO A 177 2.56 7.16 1.97
N GLN A 178 3.53 8.02 1.69
CA GLN A 178 4.70 8.22 2.54
C GLN A 178 4.92 9.71 2.81
N ALA A 179 6.04 10.30 2.41
CA ALA A 179 6.24 11.74 2.57
C ALA A 179 5.22 12.53 1.74
N PRO A 180 4.34 13.34 2.37
CA PRO A 180 3.30 14.05 1.64
C PRO A 180 3.88 15.21 0.85
N ILE A 181 3.30 15.42 -0.32
CA ILE A 181 3.43 16.59 -1.19
C ILE A 181 4.80 17.27 -1.07
N LEU A 182 5.84 16.58 -1.56
CA LEU A 182 7.22 17.09 -1.63
C LEU A 182 7.84 17.52 -0.28
N GLY A 183 7.33 17.00 0.86
CA GLY A 183 7.84 17.30 2.18
C GLY A 183 7.51 18.72 2.66
N ASP A 184 6.40 19.29 2.23
CA ASP A 184 5.93 20.63 2.62
C ASP A 184 6.03 20.82 4.14
N PRO A 185 6.75 21.85 4.62
CA PRO A 185 6.98 22.09 6.05
C PRO A 185 5.69 22.32 6.85
N ARG A 186 4.58 22.68 6.20
CA ARG A 186 3.27 22.84 6.85
C ARG A 186 2.74 21.53 7.46
N PHE A 187 3.16 20.38 6.93
CA PHE A 187 2.77 19.08 7.46
C PHE A 187 3.63 18.57 8.62
N ARG A 188 4.74 19.25 8.96
CA ARG A 188 5.71 18.76 9.97
C ARG A 188 5.23 18.90 11.42
N LYS A 189 4.31 19.81 11.71
CA LYS A 189 3.76 20.01 13.05
C LYS A 189 2.54 19.10 13.27
N ASP A 190 2.28 18.78 14.54
CA ASP A 190 1.06 18.14 15.01
C ASP A 190 0.74 16.80 14.32
N ASN A 191 1.77 16.10 13.85
CA ASN A 191 1.65 14.88 13.04
C ASN A 191 0.79 15.04 11.77
N LEU A 192 0.64 16.25 11.24
CA LEU A 192 -0.17 16.51 10.06
C LEU A 192 0.29 15.74 8.82
N THR A 193 1.55 15.29 8.78
CA THR A 193 2.03 14.34 7.76
C THR A 193 1.13 13.12 7.66
N GLN A 194 0.81 12.46 8.78
CA GLN A 194 -0.02 11.26 8.80
C GLN A 194 -1.52 11.60 8.76
N VAL A 195 -1.94 12.60 9.54
CA VAL A 195 -3.36 12.91 9.77
C VAL A 195 -4.02 13.56 8.54
N ALA A 196 -3.31 14.40 7.83
CA ALA A 196 -3.83 15.13 6.67
C ALA A 196 -3.01 14.88 5.39
N GLY A 197 -1.69 14.82 5.50
CA GLY A 197 -0.79 14.67 4.35
C GLY A 197 -0.99 13.37 3.61
N PHE A 198 -1.12 12.23 4.30
CA PHE A 198 -1.27 10.93 3.66
C PHE A 198 -2.54 10.83 2.80
N PRO A 199 -3.74 11.21 3.27
CA PRO A 199 -4.92 11.22 2.40
C PRO A 199 -4.80 12.12 1.17
N LEU A 200 -4.12 13.26 1.29
CA LEU A 200 -3.88 14.16 0.16
C LEU A 200 -2.87 13.59 -0.82
N GLU A 201 -1.80 12.95 -0.33
CA GLU A 201 -0.80 12.30 -1.16
C GLU A 201 -1.38 11.11 -1.94
N THR A 202 -2.21 10.29 -1.30
CA THR A 202 -2.93 9.20 -1.99
C THR A 202 -3.81 9.74 -3.10
N ALA A 203 -4.57 10.83 -2.84
CA ALA A 203 -5.42 11.45 -3.85
C ALA A 203 -4.61 12.02 -5.03
N LEU A 204 -3.45 12.62 -4.76
CA LEU A 204 -2.54 13.10 -5.79
C LEU A 204 -2.00 11.94 -6.63
N ALA A 205 -1.52 10.86 -6.00
CA ALA A 205 -1.01 9.69 -6.70
C ALA A 205 -2.09 9.07 -7.62
N MET A 206 -3.33 8.90 -7.13
CA MET A 206 -4.44 8.42 -7.96
C MET A 206 -4.70 9.35 -9.15
N THR A 207 -4.70 10.67 -8.91
CA THR A 207 -4.89 11.67 -9.97
C THR A 207 -3.77 11.57 -11.01
N ARG A 208 -2.53 11.43 -10.58
CA ARG A 208 -1.37 11.27 -11.48
C ARG A 208 -1.45 9.99 -12.30
N VAL A 209 -1.78 8.85 -11.66
CA VAL A 209 -1.96 7.57 -12.35
C VAL A 209 -3.06 7.64 -13.43
N ILE A 210 -4.15 8.39 -13.17
CA ILE A 210 -5.23 8.61 -14.14
C ILE A 210 -4.76 9.57 -15.26
N PHE A 211 -4.38 10.80 -14.93
CA PHE A 211 -4.01 11.82 -15.92
C PHE A 211 -2.74 11.51 -16.69
N GLY A 212 -1.79 10.80 -16.10
CA GLY A 212 -0.62 10.25 -16.77
C GLY A 212 -0.90 9.03 -17.64
N ARG A 213 -2.19 8.59 -17.74
CA ARG A 213 -2.66 7.47 -18.56
C ARG A 213 -2.02 6.13 -18.22
N VAL A 214 -1.59 5.96 -16.97
CA VAL A 214 -0.98 4.71 -16.49
C VAL A 214 -1.99 3.56 -16.63
N LEU A 215 -3.26 3.79 -16.28
CA LEU A 215 -4.32 2.80 -16.40
C LEU A 215 -4.63 2.42 -17.85
N ASP A 216 -4.40 3.33 -18.81
CA ASP A 216 -4.61 3.06 -20.23
C ASP A 216 -3.42 2.33 -20.87
N ARG A 217 -2.21 2.69 -20.46
CA ARG A 217 -0.97 2.09 -20.96
C ARG A 217 -0.79 0.66 -20.45
N TRP A 218 -1.16 0.40 -19.20
CA TRP A 218 -1.02 -0.90 -18.54
C TRP A 218 -2.35 -1.35 -17.92
N PRO A 219 -3.37 -1.66 -18.74
CA PRO A 219 -4.73 -1.94 -18.27
C PRO A 219 -4.86 -3.25 -17.48
N THR A 220 -3.86 -4.12 -17.52
CA THR A 220 -3.84 -5.40 -16.80
C THR A 220 -3.30 -5.27 -15.37
N ILE A 221 -2.65 -4.16 -15.03
CA ILE A 221 -2.15 -3.94 -13.66
C ILE A 221 -3.35 -3.65 -12.76
N ARG A 222 -3.43 -4.39 -11.67
CA ARG A 222 -4.41 -4.20 -10.61
C ARG A 222 -3.84 -3.26 -9.56
N TRP A 223 -4.35 -2.03 -9.53
CA TRP A 223 -3.93 -0.99 -8.60
C TRP A 223 -4.88 -0.91 -7.41
N CYS A 224 -4.37 -0.90 -6.18
CA CYS A 224 -5.12 -0.62 -4.97
C CYS A 224 -4.47 0.54 -4.22
N PHE A 225 -5.26 1.50 -3.77
CA PHE A 225 -4.78 2.68 -3.05
C PHE A 225 -5.24 2.65 -1.60
N ALA A 226 -4.31 2.90 -0.69
CA ALA A 226 -4.54 2.87 0.74
C ALA A 226 -5.53 3.94 1.23
N HIS A 227 -6.09 3.70 2.42
CA HIS A 227 -6.94 4.64 3.16
C HIS A 227 -8.19 5.09 2.37
N GLY A 228 -8.89 4.14 1.75
CA GLY A 228 -10.08 4.42 0.96
C GLY A 228 -9.84 5.32 -0.25
N GLY A 229 -8.60 5.35 -0.78
CA GLY A 229 -8.21 6.29 -1.83
C GLY A 229 -7.97 7.72 -1.33
N GLY A 230 -7.85 7.92 -0.01
CA GLY A 230 -7.59 9.22 0.60
C GLY A 230 -8.68 10.24 0.31
N ALA A 231 -8.29 11.44 -0.10
CA ALA A 231 -9.23 12.52 -0.44
C ALA A 231 -9.77 12.44 -1.89
N PHE A 232 -9.42 11.38 -2.66
CA PHE A 232 -9.72 11.31 -4.09
C PHE A 232 -11.22 11.36 -4.38
N ALA A 233 -12.03 10.59 -3.66
CA ALA A 233 -13.49 10.58 -3.86
C ALA A 233 -14.11 11.97 -3.69
N TYR A 234 -13.61 12.76 -2.74
CA TYR A 234 -14.10 14.13 -2.51
C TYR A 234 -13.75 15.09 -3.64
N ILE A 235 -12.54 14.99 -4.23
CA ILE A 235 -12.12 15.88 -5.31
C ILE A 235 -12.56 15.43 -6.70
N LEU A 236 -13.05 14.19 -6.85
CA LEU A 236 -13.41 13.59 -8.13
C LEU A 236 -14.40 14.43 -8.96
N PRO A 237 -15.49 15.01 -8.41
CA PRO A 237 -16.38 15.89 -9.18
C PRO A 237 -15.67 17.13 -9.73
N ARG A 238 -14.66 17.63 -9.01
CA ARG A 238 -13.84 18.76 -9.47
C ARG A 238 -12.88 18.32 -10.59
N LEU A 239 -12.36 17.10 -10.55
CA LEU A 239 -11.55 16.54 -11.64
C LEU A 239 -12.38 16.38 -12.91
N ASP A 240 -13.61 15.88 -12.82
CA ASP A 240 -14.55 15.77 -13.95
C ASP A 240 -14.90 17.13 -14.54
N GLN A 241 -15.18 18.11 -13.69
CA GLN A 241 -15.41 19.48 -14.12
C GLN A 241 -14.19 20.08 -14.82
N GLY A 242 -12.98 19.84 -14.25
CA GLY A 242 -11.72 20.28 -14.85
C GLY A 242 -11.49 19.63 -16.22
N TRP A 243 -11.74 18.34 -16.34
CA TRP A 243 -11.66 17.61 -17.61
C TRP A 243 -12.64 18.18 -18.67
N THR A 244 -13.83 18.60 -18.25
CA THR A 244 -14.81 19.20 -19.16
C THR A 244 -14.44 20.62 -19.58
N ALA A 245 -13.88 21.44 -18.67
CA ALA A 245 -13.72 22.88 -18.84
C ALA A 245 -12.32 23.32 -19.30
N ILE A 246 -11.30 22.49 -19.12
CA ILE A 246 -9.89 22.85 -19.38
C ILE A 246 -9.36 22.00 -20.54
N ALA A 247 -8.97 22.64 -21.64
CA ALA A 247 -8.58 21.95 -22.88
C ALA A 247 -7.44 20.93 -22.66
N ASP A 248 -6.40 21.28 -21.90
CA ASP A 248 -5.27 20.39 -21.63
C ASP A 248 -5.69 19.16 -20.79
N ALA A 249 -6.57 19.37 -19.82
CA ALA A 249 -7.11 18.27 -19.01
C ALA A 249 -8.00 17.35 -19.86
N HIS A 250 -8.80 17.93 -20.78
CA HIS A 250 -9.63 17.15 -21.71
C HIS A 250 -8.76 16.32 -22.67
N ALA A 251 -7.71 16.91 -23.22
CA ALA A 251 -6.80 16.24 -24.15
C ALA A 251 -6.00 15.10 -23.48
N ALA A 252 -5.81 15.16 -22.15
CA ALA A 252 -5.05 14.16 -21.41
C ALA A 252 -5.76 12.80 -21.32
N LEU A 253 -7.10 12.77 -21.31
CA LEU A 253 -7.90 11.57 -21.03
C LEU A 253 -8.99 11.33 -22.08
N ALA A 254 -9.18 10.07 -22.46
CA ALA A 254 -10.24 9.66 -23.38
C ALA A 254 -11.66 9.69 -22.72
N GLN A 255 -11.73 9.62 -21.41
CA GLN A 255 -12.97 9.60 -20.62
C GLN A 255 -12.82 10.49 -19.39
N ALA A 256 -13.95 10.85 -18.76
CA ALA A 256 -13.95 11.59 -17.52
C ALA A 256 -13.20 10.81 -16.41
N PRO A 257 -12.49 11.48 -15.49
CA PRO A 257 -11.80 10.85 -14.36
C PRO A 257 -12.65 9.87 -13.56
N SER A 258 -13.96 10.12 -13.41
CA SER A 258 -14.90 9.22 -12.73
C SER A 258 -15.02 7.84 -13.37
N ALA A 259 -14.84 7.73 -14.69
CA ALA A 259 -14.82 6.43 -15.38
C ALA A 259 -13.58 5.59 -14.99
N TYR A 260 -12.47 6.25 -14.70
CA TYR A 260 -11.23 5.60 -14.26
C TYR A 260 -11.28 5.19 -12.78
N ALA A 261 -12.02 5.91 -11.94
CA ALA A 261 -12.16 5.58 -10.52
C ALA A 261 -12.65 4.15 -10.29
N ARG A 262 -13.48 3.62 -11.18
CA ARG A 262 -14.01 2.24 -11.14
C ARG A 262 -13.05 1.18 -11.71
N ARG A 263 -11.84 1.56 -12.12
CA ARG A 263 -10.81 0.65 -12.65
C ARG A 263 -9.74 0.32 -11.62
N VAL A 264 -9.79 0.95 -10.44
CA VAL A 264 -8.83 0.74 -9.35
C VAL A 264 -9.54 0.22 -8.11
N TRP A 265 -8.80 -0.42 -7.22
CA TRP A 265 -9.28 -0.78 -5.88
C TRP A 265 -8.84 0.25 -4.86
N VAL A 266 -9.58 0.33 -3.78
CA VAL A 266 -9.20 1.04 -2.55
C VAL A 266 -9.51 0.14 -1.35
N ASP A 267 -8.83 0.35 -0.23
CA ASP A 267 -9.15 -0.40 0.98
C ASP A 267 -10.35 0.19 1.74
N SER A 268 -10.85 -0.55 2.71
CA SER A 268 -11.99 -0.15 3.54
C SER A 268 -11.60 0.76 4.72
N LEU A 269 -10.32 1.11 4.87
CA LEU A 269 -9.82 1.93 5.98
C LEU A 269 -10.18 3.40 5.79
N THR A 270 -11.42 3.74 6.06
CA THR A 270 -11.94 5.11 5.93
C THR A 270 -12.19 5.80 7.27
N LEU A 271 -12.04 5.07 8.39
CA LEU A 271 -12.25 5.51 9.77
C LEU A 271 -13.67 6.07 10.05
N SER A 272 -14.59 5.91 9.10
CA SER A 272 -15.97 6.38 9.24
C SER A 272 -16.92 5.57 8.34
N PRO A 273 -18.03 5.05 8.86
CA PRO A 273 -19.04 4.37 8.05
C PRO A 273 -19.62 5.24 6.93
N ARG A 274 -19.76 6.56 7.16
CA ARG A 274 -20.25 7.50 6.14
C ARG A 274 -19.26 7.65 5.00
N VAL A 275 -17.95 7.69 5.31
CA VAL A 275 -16.92 7.78 4.28
C VAL A 275 -16.80 6.46 3.53
N LEU A 276 -16.96 5.31 4.18
CA LEU A 276 -16.99 4.01 3.50
C LEU A 276 -18.21 3.91 2.56
N ALA A 277 -19.39 4.36 2.97
CA ALA A 277 -20.57 4.42 2.09
C ALA A 277 -20.31 5.30 0.86
N PHE A 278 -19.69 6.46 1.06
CA PHE A 278 -19.31 7.34 -0.04
C PHE A 278 -18.25 6.72 -0.98
N ALA A 279 -17.29 5.97 -0.43
CA ALA A 279 -16.32 5.23 -1.24
C ALA A 279 -17.01 4.12 -2.07
N LEU A 280 -17.98 3.40 -1.48
CA LEU A 280 -18.78 2.40 -2.21
C LEU A 280 -19.56 3.01 -3.37
N GLU A 281 -20.15 4.19 -3.20
CA GLU A 281 -20.84 4.92 -4.28
C GLU A 281 -19.85 5.36 -5.37
N THR A 282 -18.66 5.80 -5.00
CA THR A 282 -17.66 6.36 -5.91
C THR A 282 -16.97 5.27 -6.73
N PHE A 283 -16.41 4.25 -6.05
CA PHE A 283 -15.57 3.22 -6.68
C PHE A 283 -16.36 1.99 -7.12
N GLY A 284 -17.51 1.74 -6.50
CA GLY A 284 -18.28 0.51 -6.66
C GLY A 284 -17.94 -0.55 -5.61
N PRO A 285 -18.92 -1.37 -5.21
CA PRO A 285 -18.73 -2.40 -4.20
C PRO A 285 -17.73 -3.48 -4.61
N GLU A 286 -17.46 -3.64 -5.89
CA GLU A 286 -16.47 -4.56 -6.46
C GLU A 286 -15.02 -4.04 -6.38
N ARG A 287 -14.82 -2.80 -5.90
CA ARG A 287 -13.51 -2.12 -5.86
C ARG A 287 -13.08 -1.76 -4.43
N ILE A 288 -13.78 -2.23 -3.41
CA ILE A 288 -13.38 -2.05 -2.02
C ILE A 288 -12.85 -3.38 -1.47
N VAL A 289 -11.64 -3.36 -0.94
CA VAL A 289 -11.00 -4.51 -0.28
C VAL A 289 -10.88 -4.26 1.22
N LEU A 290 -10.90 -5.31 2.03
CA LEU A 290 -10.70 -5.18 3.47
C LEU A 290 -9.28 -4.69 3.76
N GLY A 291 -9.13 -3.69 4.64
CA GLY A 291 -7.84 -3.16 5.07
C GLY A 291 -7.88 -2.59 6.47
N SER A 292 -6.84 -2.84 7.27
CA SER A 292 -6.75 -2.43 8.67
C SER A 292 -5.64 -1.43 8.99
N ASP A 293 -4.55 -1.38 8.22
CA ASP A 293 -3.28 -0.70 8.55
C ASP A 293 -2.61 -1.29 9.80
N TYR A 294 -2.88 -2.59 10.07
CA TYR A 294 -2.27 -3.30 11.20
C TYR A 294 -0.72 -3.31 11.07
N PRO A 295 0.05 -3.09 12.12
CA PRO A 295 -0.36 -2.92 13.52
C PRO A 295 -0.33 -1.45 13.97
N PHE A 296 -0.61 -0.49 13.11
CA PHE A 296 -0.46 0.92 13.42
C PHE A 296 -1.70 1.51 14.12
N LYS A 297 -1.45 2.47 15.03
CA LYS A 297 -2.51 3.13 15.82
C LYS A 297 -3.48 3.98 15.00
N MET A 298 -3.11 4.35 13.78
CA MET A 298 -3.99 5.06 12.85
C MET A 298 -4.89 4.11 12.05
N GLY A 299 -4.63 2.81 12.15
CA GLY A 299 -5.48 1.76 11.61
C GLY A 299 -6.73 1.48 12.44
N VAL A 300 -7.38 0.38 12.14
CA VAL A 300 -8.53 -0.15 12.89
C VAL A 300 -8.18 -1.50 13.50
N ASP A 301 -8.51 -1.68 14.79
CA ASP A 301 -8.21 -2.92 15.51
C ASP A 301 -9.05 -4.11 15.03
N ASP A 302 -10.25 -3.86 14.53
CA ASP A 302 -11.18 -4.86 13.99
C ASP A 302 -11.76 -4.37 12.65
N PRO A 303 -11.12 -4.74 11.53
CA PRO A 303 -11.55 -4.28 10.22
C PRO A 303 -12.90 -4.88 9.78
N ILE A 304 -13.28 -6.05 10.31
CA ILE A 304 -14.56 -6.68 9.99
C ILE A 304 -15.71 -5.96 10.70
N ALA A 305 -15.53 -5.64 11.99
CA ALA A 305 -16.52 -4.87 12.75
C ALA A 305 -16.65 -3.44 12.23
N ALA A 306 -15.59 -2.85 11.67
CA ALA A 306 -15.65 -1.53 11.03
C ALA A 306 -16.64 -1.45 9.85
N LEU A 307 -16.99 -2.58 9.23
CA LEU A 307 -18.00 -2.64 8.18
C LEU A 307 -19.44 -2.60 8.70
N ASP A 308 -19.68 -2.92 9.99
CA ASP A 308 -21.03 -3.06 10.54
C ASP A 308 -21.82 -1.73 10.60
N GLY A 309 -21.10 -0.61 10.54
CA GLY A 309 -21.70 0.74 10.49
C GLY A 309 -22.28 1.13 9.12
N VAL A 310 -22.12 0.30 8.09
CA VAL A 310 -22.63 0.55 6.74
C VAL A 310 -23.70 -0.51 6.40
N PRO A 311 -24.87 -0.12 5.88
CA PRO A 311 -25.90 -1.08 5.48
C PRO A 311 -25.46 -1.84 4.21
N LEU A 312 -24.81 -2.98 4.40
CA LEU A 312 -24.35 -3.87 3.33
C LEU A 312 -25.27 -5.08 3.25
N ASP A 313 -25.68 -5.43 2.03
CA ASP A 313 -26.26 -6.75 1.81
C ASP A 313 -25.19 -7.86 1.94
N ALA A 314 -25.63 -9.10 2.08
CA ALA A 314 -24.73 -10.22 2.31
C ALA A 314 -23.71 -10.43 1.15
N ALA A 315 -24.13 -10.17 -0.08
CA ALA A 315 -23.28 -10.31 -1.26
C ALA A 315 -22.20 -9.22 -1.29
N THR A 316 -22.55 -7.97 -1.06
CA THR A 316 -21.61 -6.85 -0.95
C THR A 316 -20.63 -7.07 0.22
N ARG A 317 -21.13 -7.49 1.39
CA ARG A 317 -20.27 -7.80 2.54
C ARG A 317 -19.25 -8.89 2.20
N GLN A 318 -19.68 -9.98 1.56
CA GLN A 318 -18.80 -11.07 1.14
C GLN A 318 -17.73 -10.57 0.15
N ARG A 319 -18.09 -9.69 -0.80
CA ARG A 319 -17.12 -9.06 -1.70
C ARG A 319 -16.05 -8.30 -0.94
N LEU A 320 -16.43 -7.43 -0.01
CA LEU A 320 -15.48 -6.62 0.77
C LEU A 320 -14.56 -7.49 1.63
N LEU A 321 -15.10 -8.56 2.21
CA LEU A 321 -14.33 -9.45 3.09
C LEU A 321 -13.32 -10.31 2.32
N SER A 322 -13.64 -10.73 1.09
CA SER A 322 -12.88 -11.78 0.41
C SER A 322 -12.75 -11.60 -1.10
N ASP A 323 -13.87 -11.55 -1.83
CA ASP A 323 -13.87 -11.79 -3.27
C ASP A 323 -13.08 -10.71 -4.01
N ASN A 324 -13.24 -9.44 -3.61
CA ASN A 324 -12.49 -8.33 -4.20
C ASN A 324 -10.98 -8.42 -3.92
N ALA A 325 -10.59 -8.86 -2.72
CA ALA A 325 -9.17 -9.07 -2.39
C ALA A 325 -8.58 -10.21 -3.22
N ARG A 326 -9.35 -11.28 -3.47
CA ARG A 326 -8.92 -12.38 -4.35
C ARG A 326 -8.76 -11.92 -5.78
N GLU A 327 -9.71 -11.13 -6.30
CA GLU A 327 -9.63 -10.54 -7.63
C GLU A 327 -8.43 -9.58 -7.73
N PHE A 328 -8.26 -8.68 -6.77
CA PHE A 328 -7.12 -7.79 -6.71
C PHE A 328 -5.79 -8.54 -6.70
N LEU A 329 -5.64 -9.56 -5.87
CA LEU A 329 -4.42 -10.33 -5.75
C LEU A 329 -4.22 -11.39 -6.86
N GLY A 330 -5.21 -11.60 -7.73
CA GLY A 330 -5.16 -12.63 -8.77
C GLY A 330 -5.14 -14.05 -8.22
N LEU A 331 -5.74 -14.28 -7.05
CA LEU A 331 -5.84 -15.60 -6.44
C LEU A 331 -6.97 -16.39 -7.09
N SER A 332 -6.77 -17.70 -7.27
CA SER A 332 -7.81 -18.61 -7.81
C SER A 332 -9.11 -18.49 -7.00
N PRO A 333 -10.28 -18.68 -7.61
CA PRO A 333 -11.53 -18.83 -6.88
C PRO A 333 -11.41 -19.86 -5.75
N ALA A 334 -12.14 -19.67 -4.64
CA ALA A 334 -12.09 -20.57 -3.48
C ALA A 334 -12.78 -21.88 -3.77
#